data_c99ab578a5948c132e44de4ad7c53a87
#
_entry.id   c99ab578a5948c132e44de4ad7c53a87
#
_cell.length_a   1.000
_cell.length_b   1.000
_cell.length_c   1.000
_cell.angle_alpha   90.00
_cell.angle_beta   90.00
_cell.angle_gamma   90.00
#
_symmetry.space_group_name_H-M   'P 1'
#
loop_
_entity.id
_entity.type
_entity.pdbx_description
1 polymer ?
#
loop_
_entity_poly.entity_id
_entity_poly.type
_entity_poly.pdbx_seq_one_letter_code
_entity_poly.pdbx_strand_id
1 'polypeptide(L)'
;MATKVAIIYYSMTGTIDTMARRLAATAEEQGAEVRLLAVGREDAAGAEGSTDRPQEPTADDMEWADVVLFGSPSRYGNVAGRLKVFIDSLGGLWAKGLLANKVYAGFTASQTLHGGQEAVLLSLYTTIHHFGGIVVTPGYTDGSKFVDGNPYGVGHVTGGGNDQPVDDVTNGALDHMVTRAITVSRRLNG
;
A
#
# COMPACT_ATOMS: atom_id res chain seq x y z
N MET A 1 -18.15 13.93 -4.36
CA MET A 1 -18.12 12.95 -3.25
C MET A 1 -16.70 12.85 -2.72
N ALA A 2 -16.48 12.44 -1.47
CA ALA A 2 -15.14 12.17 -0.97
C ALA A 2 -14.53 10.97 -1.72
N THR A 3 -13.23 11.02 -2.00
CA THR A 3 -12.51 9.88 -2.59
C THR A 3 -12.39 8.77 -1.56
N LYS A 4 -12.68 7.55 -1.93
CA LYS A 4 -12.63 6.37 -1.07
C LYS A 4 -11.29 5.67 -1.21
N VAL A 5 -10.52 5.58 -0.13
CA VAL A 5 -9.16 5.02 -0.12
C VAL A 5 -9.11 3.78 0.76
N ALA A 6 -8.81 2.62 0.18
CA ALA A 6 -8.49 1.40 0.92
C ALA A 6 -6.97 1.22 0.99
N ILE A 7 -6.43 1.11 2.20
CA ILE A 7 -5.01 0.81 2.44
C ILE A 7 -4.96 -0.61 3.00
N ILE A 8 -4.51 -1.55 2.17
CA ILE A 8 -4.53 -2.99 2.47
C ILE A 8 -3.10 -3.50 2.54
N TYR A 9 -2.71 -4.04 3.67
CA TYR A 9 -1.31 -4.40 3.89
C TYR A 9 -1.13 -5.62 4.80
N TYR A 10 0.08 -6.19 4.73
CA TYR A 10 0.60 -7.13 5.71
C TYR A 10 1.80 -6.51 6.43
N SER A 11 1.84 -6.63 7.76
CA SER A 11 2.96 -6.19 8.58
C SER A 11 3.27 -7.21 9.66
N MET A 12 4.52 -7.68 9.71
CA MET A 12 4.98 -8.64 10.74
C MET A 12 5.66 -7.93 11.92
N THR A 13 6.50 -6.92 11.61
CA THR A 13 7.36 -6.23 12.59
C THR A 13 6.93 -4.79 12.88
N GLY A 14 5.80 -4.34 12.30
CA GLY A 14 5.26 -3.01 12.51
C GLY A 14 5.63 -1.96 11.46
N THR A 15 6.71 -2.11 10.71
CA THR A 15 7.17 -1.09 9.75
C THR A 15 6.12 -0.77 8.69
N ILE A 16 5.55 -1.80 8.02
CA ILE A 16 4.50 -1.57 7.01
C ILE A 16 3.23 -0.98 7.65
N ASP A 17 2.90 -1.35 8.89
CA ASP A 17 1.78 -0.74 9.64
C ASP A 17 2.02 0.76 9.87
N THR A 18 3.24 1.14 10.30
CA THR A 18 3.62 2.56 10.47
C THR A 18 3.47 3.34 9.16
N MET A 19 3.96 2.79 8.04
CA MET A 19 3.83 3.40 6.72
C MET A 19 2.34 3.52 6.30
N ALA A 20 1.54 2.48 6.55
CA ALA A 20 0.11 2.46 6.24
C ALA A 20 -0.68 3.50 7.04
N ARG A 21 -0.37 3.67 8.33
CA ARG A 21 -0.97 4.71 9.17
C ARG A 21 -0.60 6.12 8.70
N ARG A 22 0.65 6.33 8.25
CA ARG A 22 1.03 7.63 7.65
C ARG A 22 0.21 7.92 6.40
N LEU A 23 0.06 6.95 5.50
CA LEU A 23 -0.78 7.08 4.30
C LEU A 23 -2.23 7.39 4.66
N ALA A 24 -2.79 6.73 5.70
CA ALA A 24 -4.16 6.97 6.16
C ALA A 24 -4.34 8.41 6.65
N ALA A 25 -3.46 8.88 7.53
CA ALA A 25 -3.51 10.25 8.06
C ALA A 25 -3.45 11.30 6.94
N THR A 26 -2.50 11.16 6.01
CA THR A 26 -2.39 12.09 4.87
C THR A 26 -3.61 12.03 3.95
N ALA A 27 -4.18 10.84 3.71
CA ALA A 27 -5.40 10.71 2.91
C ALA A 27 -6.61 11.41 3.57
N GLU A 28 -6.76 11.27 4.89
CA GLU A 28 -7.80 11.95 5.67
C GLU A 28 -7.61 13.48 5.63
N GLU A 29 -6.38 13.99 5.77
CA GLU A 29 -6.04 15.40 5.61
C GLU A 29 -6.42 15.94 4.22
N GLN A 30 -6.37 15.09 3.18
CA GLN A 30 -6.83 15.39 1.83
C GLN A 30 -8.35 15.28 1.66
N GLY A 31 -9.09 15.00 2.73
CA GLY A 31 -10.56 14.88 2.73
C GLY A 31 -11.06 13.58 2.08
N ALA A 32 -10.26 12.53 2.07
CA ALA A 32 -10.69 11.20 1.64
C ALA A 32 -11.40 10.45 2.77
N GLU A 33 -12.28 9.50 2.41
CA GLU A 33 -12.80 8.49 3.31
C GLU A 33 -11.84 7.30 3.29
N VAL A 34 -11.31 6.89 4.45
CA VAL A 34 -10.21 5.91 4.52
C VAL A 34 -10.66 4.63 5.22
N ARG A 35 -10.27 3.49 4.67
CA ARG A 35 -10.28 2.18 5.33
C ARG A 35 -8.86 1.66 5.44
N LEU A 36 -8.37 1.55 6.67
CA LEU A 36 -7.07 0.95 6.99
C LEU A 36 -7.30 -0.52 7.35
N LEU A 37 -6.70 -1.44 6.60
CA LEU A 37 -7.03 -2.86 6.60
C LEU A 37 -5.76 -3.72 6.60
N ALA A 38 -5.64 -4.63 7.57
CA ALA A 38 -4.45 -5.47 7.73
C ALA A 38 -4.78 -6.96 7.58
N VAL A 39 -4.11 -7.65 6.67
CA VAL A 39 -4.21 -9.10 6.51
C VAL A 39 -3.32 -9.84 7.52
N GLY A 40 -3.74 -11.03 7.98
CA GLY A 40 -2.92 -11.88 8.86
C GLY A 40 -2.68 -11.25 10.23
N ARG A 41 -3.71 -10.69 10.81
CA ARG A 41 -3.66 -9.99 12.11
C ARG A 41 -3.07 -10.84 13.23
N GLU A 42 -3.23 -12.14 13.18
CA GLU A 42 -2.74 -13.10 14.16
C GLU A 42 -1.19 -13.24 14.15
N ASP A 43 -0.53 -12.90 13.04
CA ASP A 43 0.91 -13.04 12.88
C ASP A 43 1.70 -11.80 13.33
N ALA A 44 1.04 -10.67 13.57
CA ALA A 44 1.72 -9.42 13.86
C ALA A 44 2.38 -9.42 15.24
N ALA A 45 3.63 -8.99 15.33
CA ALA A 45 4.32 -8.81 16.60
C ALA A 45 3.54 -7.83 17.50
N GLY A 46 3.32 -8.19 18.76
CA GLY A 46 2.49 -7.40 19.69
C GLY A 46 0.97 -7.60 19.48
N ALA A 47 0.61 -8.68 18.79
CA ALA A 47 -0.78 -9.00 18.46
C ALA A 47 -1.71 -9.20 19.67
N GLU A 48 -1.18 -9.57 20.83
CA GLU A 48 -1.99 -9.79 22.01
C GLU A 48 -2.37 -8.47 22.71
N GLY A 49 -3.69 -8.21 22.82
CA GLY A 49 -4.24 -7.14 23.66
C GLY A 49 -4.38 -5.74 23.05
N SER A 50 -3.97 -5.48 21.82
CA SER A 50 -4.20 -4.17 21.21
C SER A 50 -5.63 -4.01 20.67
N THR A 51 -6.37 -3.03 21.19
CA THR A 51 -7.71 -2.66 20.72
C THR A 51 -7.69 -1.80 19.44
N ASP A 52 -6.54 -1.24 19.09
CA ASP A 52 -6.35 -0.35 17.92
C ASP A 52 -5.77 -1.12 16.71
N ARG A 53 -6.44 -2.23 16.35
CA ARG A 53 -6.03 -3.04 15.19
C ARG A 53 -6.96 -2.80 14.01
N PRO A 54 -6.38 -2.55 12.81
CA PRO A 54 -7.16 -2.50 11.60
C PRO A 54 -7.92 -3.80 11.36
N GLN A 55 -9.08 -3.70 10.73
CA GLN A 55 -9.88 -4.88 10.37
C GLN A 55 -9.20 -5.69 9.26
N GLU A 56 -9.56 -6.97 9.14
CA GLU A 56 -9.21 -7.77 7.97
C GLU A 56 -9.93 -7.23 6.73
N PRO A 57 -9.24 -7.12 5.58
CA PRO A 57 -9.87 -6.70 4.34
C PRO A 57 -10.84 -7.76 3.82
N THR A 58 -11.90 -7.27 3.18
CA THR A 58 -12.91 -8.07 2.50
C THR A 58 -13.02 -7.71 1.03
N ALA A 59 -13.73 -8.51 0.25
CA ALA A 59 -14.07 -8.19 -1.14
C ALA A 59 -14.84 -6.87 -1.26
N ASP A 60 -15.72 -6.58 -0.28
CA ASP A 60 -16.53 -5.35 -0.26
C ASP A 60 -15.66 -4.10 -0.09
N ASP A 61 -14.53 -4.18 0.60
CA ASP A 61 -13.59 -3.06 0.72
C ASP A 61 -12.92 -2.74 -0.62
N MET A 62 -12.61 -3.78 -1.41
CA MET A 62 -12.08 -3.62 -2.76
C MET A 62 -13.11 -3.03 -3.72
N GLU A 63 -14.36 -3.46 -3.63
CA GLU A 63 -15.45 -2.92 -4.45
C GLU A 63 -15.74 -1.45 -4.09
N TRP A 64 -15.77 -1.13 -2.80
CA TRP A 64 -16.03 0.20 -2.27
C TRP A 64 -14.99 1.25 -2.70
N ALA A 65 -13.70 0.89 -2.77
CA ALA A 65 -12.60 1.83 -2.95
C ALA A 65 -12.52 2.42 -4.37
N ASP A 66 -12.17 3.70 -4.48
CA ASP A 66 -11.71 4.37 -5.70
C ASP A 66 -10.19 4.25 -5.87
N VAL A 67 -9.47 4.26 -4.74
CA VAL A 67 -8.02 4.15 -4.63
C VAL A 67 -7.67 2.97 -3.73
N VAL A 68 -6.78 2.10 -4.16
CA VAL A 68 -6.29 0.97 -3.37
C VAL A 68 -4.77 1.05 -3.25
N LEU A 69 -4.26 1.10 -2.01
CA LEU A 69 -2.84 1.10 -1.72
C LEU A 69 -2.46 -0.26 -1.10
N PHE A 70 -1.60 -1.02 -1.80
CA PHE A 70 -1.12 -2.29 -1.28
C PHE A 70 0.24 -2.15 -0.59
N GLY A 71 0.33 -2.65 0.66
CA GLY A 71 1.56 -2.66 1.45
C GLY A 71 2.06 -4.06 1.75
N SER A 72 3.32 -4.36 1.42
CA SER A 72 3.93 -5.66 1.68
C SER A 72 5.39 -5.54 2.06
N PRO A 73 5.86 -6.22 3.12
CA PRO A 73 7.30 -6.40 3.27
C PRO A 73 7.84 -7.28 2.15
N SER A 74 9.10 -7.06 1.77
CA SER A 74 9.78 -7.96 0.85
C SER A 74 9.99 -9.33 1.51
N ARG A 75 9.55 -10.36 0.84
CA ARG A 75 9.81 -11.76 1.20
C ARG A 75 10.61 -12.40 0.07
N TYR A 76 11.94 -12.31 0.19
CA TYR A 76 12.86 -12.79 -0.87
C TYR A 76 12.58 -12.15 -2.23
N GLY A 77 12.29 -10.82 -2.24
CA GLY A 77 11.94 -10.09 -3.46
C GLY A 77 10.50 -10.29 -3.96
N ASN A 78 9.64 -10.93 -3.17
CA ASN A 78 8.24 -11.19 -3.53
C ASN A 78 7.27 -10.56 -2.53
N VAL A 79 6.01 -10.43 -2.94
CA VAL A 79 4.89 -10.07 -2.07
C VAL A 79 4.73 -11.10 -0.96
N ALA A 80 4.46 -10.65 0.26
CA ALA A 80 4.21 -11.54 1.38
C ALA A 80 3.01 -12.48 1.12
N GLY A 81 3.17 -13.77 1.44
CA GLY A 81 2.15 -14.78 1.16
C GLY A 81 0.78 -14.45 1.74
N ARG A 82 0.71 -13.82 2.92
CA ARG A 82 -0.58 -13.40 3.53
C ARG A 82 -1.33 -12.40 2.66
N LEU A 83 -0.64 -11.36 2.14
CA LEU A 83 -1.26 -10.40 1.23
C LEU A 83 -1.64 -11.08 -0.10
N LYS A 84 -0.78 -11.99 -0.59
CA LYS A 84 -1.08 -12.72 -1.84
C LYS A 84 -2.31 -13.61 -1.72
N VAL A 85 -2.53 -14.27 -0.57
CA VAL A 85 -3.75 -15.06 -0.31
C VAL A 85 -5.01 -14.20 -0.38
N PHE A 86 -4.98 -13.00 0.21
CA PHE A 86 -6.09 -12.05 0.06
C PHE A 86 -6.32 -11.67 -1.41
N ILE A 87 -5.25 -11.30 -2.12
CA ILE A 87 -5.33 -10.96 -3.55
C ILE A 87 -5.93 -12.13 -4.37
N ASP A 88 -5.52 -13.37 -4.08
CA ASP A 88 -6.02 -14.56 -4.77
C ASP A 88 -7.52 -14.81 -4.52
N SER A 89 -8.05 -14.35 -3.38
CA SER A 89 -9.47 -14.47 -3.06
C SER A 89 -10.38 -13.54 -3.88
N LEU A 90 -9.81 -12.55 -4.59
CA LEU A 90 -10.56 -11.54 -5.34
C LEU A 90 -11.09 -12.02 -6.71
N GLY A 91 -10.90 -13.29 -7.06
CA GLY A 91 -11.32 -13.84 -8.36
C GLY A 91 -12.78 -13.58 -8.71
N GLY A 92 -13.68 -13.57 -7.73
CA GLY A 92 -15.11 -13.27 -7.94
C GLY A 92 -15.37 -11.82 -8.36
N LEU A 93 -14.63 -10.84 -7.82
CA LEU A 93 -14.70 -9.44 -8.23
C LEU A 93 -14.05 -9.22 -9.59
N TRP A 94 -12.89 -9.88 -9.81
CA TRP A 94 -12.19 -9.82 -11.09
C TRP A 94 -13.08 -10.29 -12.25
N ALA A 95 -13.74 -11.44 -12.09
CA ALA A 95 -14.63 -11.99 -13.11
C ALA A 95 -15.82 -11.07 -13.47
N LYS A 96 -16.21 -10.20 -12.52
CA LYS A 96 -17.28 -9.20 -12.72
C LYS A 96 -16.77 -7.84 -13.20
N GLY A 97 -15.46 -7.67 -13.38
CA GLY A 97 -14.84 -6.39 -13.77
C GLY A 97 -14.84 -5.31 -12.68
N LEU A 98 -15.15 -5.65 -11.42
CA LEU A 98 -15.30 -4.70 -10.31
C LEU A 98 -13.97 -4.17 -9.74
N LEU A 99 -12.85 -4.71 -10.19
CA LEU A 99 -11.51 -4.24 -9.85
C LEU A 99 -10.91 -3.27 -10.89
N ALA A 100 -11.56 -3.15 -12.05
CA ALA A 100 -11.09 -2.32 -13.15
C ALA A 100 -11.31 -0.82 -12.89
N ASN A 101 -10.51 0.01 -13.57
CA ASN A 101 -10.62 1.48 -13.56
C ASN A 101 -10.41 2.17 -12.20
N LYS A 102 -10.00 1.43 -11.18
CA LYS A 102 -9.57 1.99 -9.89
C LYS A 102 -8.10 2.39 -9.95
N VAL A 103 -7.73 3.37 -9.11
CA VAL A 103 -6.33 3.77 -8.94
C VAL A 103 -5.64 2.84 -7.95
N TYR A 104 -4.42 2.40 -8.28
CA TYR A 104 -3.61 1.54 -7.43
C TYR A 104 -2.19 2.09 -7.28
N ALA A 105 -1.61 1.94 -6.09
CA ALA A 105 -0.20 2.15 -5.82
C ALA A 105 0.32 1.15 -4.79
N GLY A 106 1.65 1.07 -4.61
CA GLY A 106 2.27 0.12 -3.71
C GLY A 106 3.34 0.74 -2.82
N PHE A 107 3.51 0.17 -1.62
CA PHE A 107 4.59 0.48 -0.70
C PHE A 107 5.15 -0.79 -0.07
N THR A 108 6.43 -0.74 0.30
CA THR A 108 7.17 -1.93 0.75
C THR A 108 8.26 -1.58 1.76
N ALA A 109 8.78 -2.58 2.44
CA ALA A 109 9.98 -2.46 3.26
C ALA A 109 10.85 -3.72 3.13
N SER A 110 12.14 -3.56 3.32
CA SER A 110 13.11 -4.65 3.33
C SER A 110 14.22 -4.39 4.34
N GLN A 111 14.93 -5.44 4.78
CA GLN A 111 16.05 -5.28 5.71
C GLN A 111 17.27 -4.58 5.08
N THR A 112 17.45 -4.71 3.78
CA THR A 112 18.63 -4.21 3.08
C THR A 112 18.24 -3.36 1.88
N LEU A 113 19.14 -2.47 1.45
CA LEU A 113 18.94 -1.58 0.31
C LEU A 113 18.55 -2.36 -0.98
N HIS A 114 19.18 -3.51 -1.19
CA HIS A 114 18.90 -4.38 -2.35
C HIS A 114 18.00 -5.57 -1.97
N GLY A 115 17.08 -5.38 -1.02
CA GLY A 115 16.17 -6.40 -0.52
C GLY A 115 14.97 -6.73 -1.43
N GLY A 116 15.00 -6.27 -2.68
CA GLY A 116 13.98 -6.56 -3.69
C GLY A 116 12.74 -5.68 -3.60
N GLN A 117 12.88 -4.44 -3.13
CA GLN A 117 11.77 -3.49 -2.98
C GLN A 117 11.06 -3.26 -4.32
N GLU A 118 11.80 -2.96 -5.38
CA GLU A 118 11.26 -2.73 -6.72
C GLU A 118 10.59 -3.99 -7.27
N ALA A 119 11.18 -5.17 -7.04
CA ALA A 119 10.61 -6.44 -7.48
C ALA A 119 9.23 -6.71 -6.83
N VAL A 120 9.07 -6.40 -5.54
CA VAL A 120 7.77 -6.48 -4.82
C VAL A 120 6.75 -5.55 -5.46
N LEU A 121 7.11 -4.28 -5.70
CA LEU A 121 6.22 -3.28 -6.30
C LEU A 121 5.79 -3.69 -7.71
N LEU A 122 6.74 -4.11 -8.55
CA LEU A 122 6.46 -4.57 -9.92
C LEU A 122 5.60 -5.85 -9.93
N SER A 123 5.80 -6.76 -8.97
CA SER A 123 4.94 -7.94 -8.82
C SER A 123 3.49 -7.57 -8.48
N LEU A 124 3.28 -6.59 -7.58
CA LEU A 124 1.96 -6.04 -7.30
C LEU A 124 1.34 -5.42 -8.55
N TYR A 125 2.10 -4.64 -9.31
CA TYR A 125 1.60 -3.99 -10.52
C TYR A 125 1.26 -4.98 -11.63
N THR A 126 2.00 -6.07 -11.75
CA THR A 126 1.61 -7.18 -12.63
C THR A 126 0.21 -7.68 -12.30
N THR A 127 -0.11 -7.89 -11.02
CA THR A 127 -1.46 -8.27 -10.58
C THR A 127 -2.51 -7.20 -10.94
N ILE A 128 -2.19 -5.92 -10.71
CA ILE A 128 -3.08 -4.80 -11.00
C ILE A 128 -3.39 -4.69 -12.50
N HIS A 129 -2.43 -4.98 -13.38
CA HIS A 129 -2.69 -5.05 -14.83
C HIS A 129 -3.73 -6.12 -15.16
N HIS A 130 -3.71 -7.29 -14.50
CA HIS A 130 -4.73 -8.32 -14.67
C HIS A 130 -6.12 -7.86 -14.16
N PHE A 131 -6.16 -6.95 -13.18
CA PHE A 131 -7.40 -6.35 -12.69
C PHE A 131 -8.00 -5.31 -13.67
N GLY A 132 -7.22 -4.83 -14.65
CA GLY A 132 -7.59 -3.66 -15.47
C GLY A 132 -7.49 -2.36 -14.66
N GLY A 133 -6.70 -2.36 -13.58
CA GLY A 133 -6.49 -1.20 -12.71
C GLY A 133 -5.50 -0.19 -13.32
N ILE A 134 -5.55 1.02 -12.80
CA ILE A 134 -4.69 2.13 -13.21
C ILE A 134 -3.58 2.29 -12.17
N VAL A 135 -2.37 1.88 -12.52
CA VAL A 135 -1.21 2.05 -11.64
C VAL A 135 -0.77 3.51 -11.64
N VAL A 136 -0.78 4.13 -10.46
CA VAL A 136 -0.33 5.52 -10.27
C VAL A 136 0.89 5.50 -9.36
N THR A 137 2.07 5.42 -9.97
CA THR A 137 3.34 5.51 -9.24
C THR A 137 3.67 6.96 -8.88
N PRO A 138 4.44 7.20 -7.79
CA PRO A 138 4.91 8.55 -7.48
C PRO A 138 5.83 9.10 -8.56
N GLY A 139 6.61 8.26 -9.24
CA GLY A 139 7.59 8.69 -10.23
C GLY A 139 8.58 9.69 -9.62
N TYR A 140 9.19 10.51 -10.44
CA TYR A 140 10.01 11.66 -10.02
C TYR A 140 9.23 12.97 -10.19
N THR A 141 7.98 12.99 -9.71
CA THR A 141 7.06 14.13 -9.90
C THR A 141 7.08 15.12 -8.74
N ASP A 142 7.92 14.90 -7.74
CA ASP A 142 8.16 15.76 -6.58
C ASP A 142 9.62 15.67 -6.13
N GLY A 143 10.13 16.72 -5.47
CA GLY A 143 11.50 16.78 -4.99
C GLY A 143 11.85 15.66 -3.99
N SER A 144 10.91 15.23 -3.15
CA SER A 144 11.08 14.15 -2.19
C SER A 144 11.47 12.84 -2.87
N LYS A 145 10.98 12.59 -4.09
CA LYS A 145 11.24 11.36 -4.83
C LYS A 145 12.65 11.26 -5.41
N PHE A 146 13.35 12.39 -5.57
CA PHE A 146 14.77 12.37 -5.92
C PHE A 146 15.66 12.02 -4.71
N VAL A 147 15.15 12.21 -3.48
CA VAL A 147 15.84 11.84 -2.25
C VAL A 147 15.57 10.37 -1.89
N ASP A 148 14.31 9.94 -1.94
CA ASP A 148 13.88 8.55 -1.75
C ASP A 148 14.40 7.63 -2.87
N GLY A 149 14.45 8.11 -4.11
CA GLY A 149 15.06 7.43 -5.26
C GLY A 149 14.25 6.28 -5.86
N ASN A 150 13.07 5.93 -5.34
CA ASN A 150 12.26 4.82 -5.84
C ASN A 150 11.02 5.33 -6.61
N PRO A 151 11.05 5.36 -7.97
CA PRO A 151 9.93 5.89 -8.76
C PRO A 151 8.74 4.93 -8.84
N TYR A 152 8.92 3.66 -8.51
CA TYR A 152 7.87 2.63 -8.63
C TYR A 152 6.85 2.71 -7.50
N GLY A 153 7.23 3.22 -6.33
CA GLY A 153 6.39 3.31 -5.15
C GLY A 153 7.18 3.92 -4.00
N VAL A 154 6.89 3.51 -2.77
CA VAL A 154 7.68 3.90 -1.61
C VAL A 154 8.29 2.66 -0.97
N GLY A 155 9.60 2.70 -0.76
CA GLY A 155 10.36 1.66 -0.09
C GLY A 155 11.02 2.18 1.19
N HIS A 156 11.15 1.32 2.22
CA HIS A 156 11.90 1.64 3.43
C HIS A 156 12.90 0.53 3.75
N VAL A 157 14.11 0.90 4.20
CA VAL A 157 15.12 -0.05 4.66
C VAL A 157 15.13 -0.10 6.17
N THR A 158 14.74 -1.26 6.73
CA THR A 158 14.60 -1.44 8.19
C THR A 158 15.90 -1.79 8.92
N GLY A 159 16.99 -2.06 8.19
CA GLY A 159 18.23 -2.58 8.77
C GLY A 159 18.13 -4.06 9.16
N GLY A 160 19.28 -4.67 9.44
CA GLY A 160 19.37 -6.12 9.77
C GLY A 160 18.62 -6.52 11.04
N GLY A 161 18.42 -5.59 11.98
CA GLY A 161 17.63 -5.78 13.21
C GLY A 161 16.13 -5.49 13.07
N ASN A 162 15.67 -4.99 11.92
CA ASN A 162 14.35 -4.41 11.75
C ASN A 162 14.03 -3.28 12.74
N ASP A 163 15.02 -2.52 13.12
CA ASP A 163 14.99 -1.52 14.18
C ASP A 163 15.14 -0.08 13.68
N GLN A 164 15.40 0.13 12.39
CA GLN A 164 15.42 1.46 11.81
C GLN A 164 13.97 1.96 11.62
N PRO A 165 13.59 3.06 12.28
CA PRO A 165 12.25 3.61 12.17
C PRO A 165 12.02 4.22 10.79
N VAL A 166 10.74 4.32 10.40
CA VAL A 166 10.33 5.07 9.20
C VAL A 166 10.76 6.52 9.37
N ASP A 167 11.62 7.00 8.47
CA ASP A 167 12.24 8.31 8.53
C ASP A 167 11.43 9.39 7.78
N ASP A 168 11.86 10.65 7.88
CA ASP A 168 11.19 11.78 7.25
C ASP A 168 11.23 11.71 5.72
N VAL A 169 12.26 11.12 5.12
CA VAL A 169 12.36 10.92 3.67
C VAL A 169 11.27 9.96 3.21
N THR A 170 11.13 8.83 3.88
CA THR A 170 10.09 7.85 3.61
C THR A 170 8.70 8.45 3.84
N ASN A 171 8.50 9.20 4.94
CA ASN A 171 7.24 9.88 5.24
C ASN A 171 6.84 10.87 4.14
N GLY A 172 7.77 11.72 3.69
CA GLY A 172 7.53 12.67 2.61
C GLY A 172 7.16 11.97 1.28
N ALA A 173 7.81 10.85 0.98
CA ALA A 173 7.49 10.04 -0.20
C ALA A 173 6.11 9.38 -0.11
N LEU A 174 5.68 8.91 1.07
CA LEU A 174 4.34 8.37 1.32
C LEU A 174 3.27 9.44 1.14
N ASP A 175 3.47 10.62 1.71
CA ASP A 175 2.55 11.76 1.60
C ASP A 175 2.35 12.17 0.13
N HIS A 176 3.44 12.26 -0.62
CA HIS A 176 3.38 12.55 -2.05
C HIS A 176 2.64 11.46 -2.82
N MET A 177 2.92 10.19 -2.56
CA MET A 177 2.31 9.06 -3.27
C MET A 177 0.79 9.04 -3.09
N VAL A 178 0.28 9.15 -1.86
CA VAL A 178 -1.16 9.10 -1.61
C VAL A 178 -1.87 10.35 -2.14
N THR A 179 -1.28 11.53 -1.98
CA THR A 179 -1.83 12.78 -2.53
C THR A 179 -1.96 12.71 -4.05
N ARG A 180 -0.93 12.17 -4.73
CA ARG A 180 -0.95 11.95 -6.18
C ARG A 180 -2.02 10.94 -6.58
N ALA A 181 -2.14 9.81 -5.89
CA ALA A 181 -3.15 8.79 -6.17
C ALA A 181 -4.57 9.35 -6.05
N ILE A 182 -4.87 10.10 -4.98
CA ILE A 182 -6.15 10.78 -4.79
C ILE A 182 -6.41 11.81 -5.89
N THR A 183 -5.40 12.60 -6.24
CA THR A 183 -5.54 13.63 -7.30
C THR A 183 -5.87 13.01 -8.65
N VAL A 184 -5.21 11.91 -9.00
CA VAL A 184 -5.49 11.19 -10.26
C VAL A 184 -6.88 10.57 -10.23
N SER A 185 -7.26 9.93 -9.13
CA SER A 185 -8.60 9.35 -8.95
C SER A 185 -9.71 10.40 -9.13
N ARG A 186 -9.54 11.58 -8.53
CA ARG A 186 -10.51 12.70 -8.70
C ARG A 186 -10.65 13.15 -10.15
N ARG A 187 -9.56 13.17 -10.92
CA ARG A 187 -9.60 13.52 -12.35
C ARG A 187 -10.25 12.48 -13.24
N LEU A 188 -10.22 11.22 -12.81
CA LEU A 188 -10.88 10.13 -13.54
C LEU A 188 -12.39 10.07 -13.28
N ASN A 189 -12.82 10.48 -12.10
CA ASN A 189 -14.21 10.36 -11.64
C ASN A 189 -15.00 11.70 -11.67
N GLY A 190 -14.37 12.80 -12.01
CA GLY A 190 -14.98 14.14 -12.10
C GLY A 190 -14.95 14.69 -13.45
#